data_ae125f5ece523dde9944e0c6e52bcc46
#
_entry.id   ae125f5ece523dde9944e0c6e52bcc46
#
_cell.length_a   1.000
_cell.length_b   1.000
_cell.length_c   1.000
_cell.angle_alpha   90.00
_cell.angle_beta   90.00
_cell.angle_gamma   90.00
#
_symmetry.space_group_name_H-M   'P 1'
#
loop_
_entity.id
_entity.type
_entity.pdbx_description
1 polymer ?
#
loop_
_entity_poly.entity_id
_entity_poly.type
_entity_poly.pdbx_seq_one_letter_code
_entity_poly.pdbx_strand_id
1 'polypeptide(L)'
;MGKIIGIGGVSRAGKTSLAQRISEWFIDDTVKILHQDDFIVPKAKMPLIKGQIDWEHPDSLDFFAFRDAILNEQERYDYIIAEGLMVYNQPDVYSLFEKKIFIEISKDTFLNRKTLDNRWQNEPAWYIEHIWNSHFIYGRVPKGMKNVLCMSGENQFIAGIVKNYILE
;
A
#
# COMPACT_ATOMS: atom_id res chain seq x y z
N MET A 1 -12.87 -15.44 -11.65
CA MET A 1 -12.63 -14.21 -10.86
C MET A 1 -11.14 -14.06 -10.62
N GLY A 2 -10.62 -12.89 -10.86
CA GLY A 2 -9.19 -12.61 -10.68
C GLY A 2 -8.75 -12.70 -9.21
N LYS A 3 -7.51 -13.10 -8.99
CA LYS A 3 -6.90 -13.18 -7.66
C LYS A 3 -6.55 -11.79 -7.14
N ILE A 4 -6.96 -11.46 -5.92
CA ILE A 4 -6.71 -10.14 -5.31
C ILE A 4 -5.51 -10.22 -4.39
N ILE A 5 -4.53 -9.33 -4.61
CA ILE A 5 -3.27 -9.25 -3.88
C ILE A 5 -3.21 -7.89 -3.18
N GLY A 6 -3.11 -7.88 -1.86
CA GLY A 6 -2.89 -6.66 -1.08
C GLY A 6 -1.40 -6.44 -0.79
N ILE A 7 -0.89 -5.22 -1.02
CA ILE A 7 0.48 -4.84 -0.71
C ILE A 7 0.48 -3.61 0.20
N GLY A 8 0.88 -3.80 1.45
CA GLY A 8 1.01 -2.74 2.45
C GLY A 8 2.46 -2.47 2.84
N GLY A 9 2.67 -1.38 3.53
CA GLY A 9 3.98 -0.95 4.03
C GLY A 9 4.07 0.57 4.15
N VAL A 10 5.05 1.06 4.89
CA VAL A 10 5.26 2.49 5.08
C VAL A 10 5.56 3.22 3.76
N SER A 11 5.41 4.52 3.75
CA SER A 11 5.84 5.38 2.63
C SER A 11 7.29 5.05 2.24
N ARG A 12 7.57 4.96 0.95
CA ARG A 12 8.89 4.65 0.38
C ARG A 12 9.41 3.22 0.65
N ALA A 13 8.56 2.31 1.13
CA ALA A 13 8.95 0.91 1.33
C ALA A 13 9.13 0.11 0.02
N GLY A 14 8.59 0.58 -1.10
CA GLY A 14 8.70 -0.07 -2.41
C GLY A 14 7.43 -0.81 -2.86
N LYS A 15 6.28 -0.49 -2.29
CA LYS A 15 4.98 -1.09 -2.65
C LYS A 15 4.68 -0.99 -4.14
N THR A 16 4.71 0.22 -4.69
CA THR A 16 4.44 0.49 -6.11
C THR A 16 5.46 -0.21 -7.01
N SER A 17 6.74 -0.20 -6.63
CA SER A 17 7.78 -0.92 -7.37
C SER A 17 7.54 -2.42 -7.39
N LEU A 18 7.12 -3.01 -6.26
CA LEU A 18 6.77 -4.43 -6.21
C LEU A 18 5.54 -4.74 -7.07
N ALA A 19 4.51 -3.91 -6.99
CA ALA A 19 3.30 -4.08 -7.81
C ALA A 19 3.62 -4.09 -9.32
N GLN A 20 4.46 -3.16 -9.77
CA GLN A 20 4.93 -3.11 -11.15
C GLN A 20 5.73 -4.35 -11.54
N ARG A 21 6.67 -4.80 -10.69
CA ARG A 21 7.43 -6.03 -10.93
C ARG A 21 6.57 -7.27 -11.00
N ILE A 22 5.55 -7.38 -10.12
CA ILE A 22 4.60 -8.51 -10.21
C ILE A 22 3.91 -8.50 -11.57
N SER A 23 3.45 -7.35 -12.05
CA SER A 23 2.86 -7.23 -13.38
C SER A 23 3.81 -7.67 -14.51
N GLU A 24 5.10 -7.35 -14.39
CA GLU A 24 6.13 -7.77 -15.35
C GLU A 24 6.43 -9.29 -15.28
N TRP A 25 6.33 -9.87 -14.10
CA TRP A 25 6.61 -11.30 -13.90
C TRP A 25 5.46 -12.21 -14.35
N PHE A 26 4.23 -11.69 -14.42
CA PHE A 26 3.04 -12.40 -14.89
C PHE A 26 2.65 -11.91 -16.29
N ILE A 27 3.60 -12.02 -17.23
CA ILE A 27 3.51 -11.43 -18.58
C ILE A 27 2.39 -12.05 -19.44
N ASP A 28 2.00 -13.28 -19.15
CA ASP A 28 0.94 -14.00 -19.88
C ASP A 28 -0.44 -13.78 -19.26
N ASP A 29 -0.50 -13.09 -18.12
CA ASP A 29 -1.72 -12.80 -17.37
C ASP A 29 -2.09 -11.33 -17.47
N THR A 30 -3.37 -11.02 -17.33
CA THR A 30 -3.84 -9.64 -17.24
C THR A 30 -3.76 -9.15 -15.79
N VAL A 31 -3.03 -8.07 -15.54
CA VAL A 31 -2.81 -7.51 -14.20
C VAL A 31 -3.32 -6.07 -14.12
N LYS A 32 -4.16 -5.80 -13.12
CA LYS A 32 -4.59 -4.44 -12.78
C LYS A 32 -3.95 -4.00 -11.46
N ILE A 33 -3.28 -2.85 -11.48
CA ILE A 33 -2.77 -2.21 -10.26
C ILE A 33 -3.71 -1.09 -9.86
N LEU A 34 -4.13 -1.09 -8.60
CA LEU A 34 -4.93 -0.05 -7.97
C LEU A 34 -4.11 0.58 -6.84
N HIS A 35 -3.86 1.86 -6.97
CA HIS A 35 -3.15 2.65 -5.96
C HIS A 35 -4.17 3.25 -4.99
N GLN A 36 -4.06 2.95 -3.71
CA GLN A 36 -4.98 3.49 -2.70
C GLN A 36 -4.97 5.02 -2.66
N ASP A 37 -3.83 5.64 -2.97
CA ASP A 37 -3.66 7.09 -2.99
C ASP A 37 -4.52 7.81 -4.06
N ASP A 38 -5.05 7.08 -5.04
CA ASP A 38 -5.98 7.61 -6.03
C ASP A 38 -7.41 7.75 -5.50
N PHE A 39 -7.70 7.14 -4.34
CA PHE A 39 -9.02 7.08 -3.72
C PHE A 39 -9.05 7.95 -2.46
N ILE A 40 -9.17 9.25 -2.66
CA ILE A 40 -9.21 10.25 -1.58
C ILE A 40 -10.58 10.87 -1.46
N VAL A 41 -10.96 11.24 -0.23
CA VAL A 41 -12.16 12.06 -0.02
C VAL A 41 -11.91 13.51 -0.50
N PRO A 42 -12.96 14.32 -0.77
CA PRO A 42 -12.77 15.73 -1.09
C PRO A 42 -11.94 16.44 -0.01
N LYS A 43 -10.97 17.26 -0.42
CA LYS A 43 -10.05 17.96 0.50
C LYS A 43 -10.74 18.72 1.64
N ALA A 44 -11.93 19.27 1.36
CA ALA A 44 -12.71 19.97 2.39
C ALA A 44 -13.23 19.06 3.52
N LYS A 45 -13.21 17.73 3.32
CA LYS A 45 -13.63 16.73 4.32
C LYS A 45 -12.46 16.05 5.00
N MET A 46 -11.24 16.31 4.55
CA MET A 46 -10.05 15.69 5.14
C MET A 46 -9.74 16.29 6.52
N PRO A 47 -9.29 15.46 7.47
CA PRO A 47 -8.84 15.96 8.77
C PRO A 47 -7.64 16.88 8.63
N LEU A 48 -7.49 17.77 9.59
CA LEU A 48 -6.36 18.70 9.66
C LEU A 48 -5.46 18.36 10.85
N ILE A 49 -4.16 18.54 10.63
CA ILE A 49 -3.14 18.47 11.67
C ILE A 49 -2.25 19.71 11.59
N LYS A 50 -2.14 20.45 12.70
CA LYS A 50 -1.38 21.71 12.77
C LYS A 50 -1.71 22.69 11.63
N GLY A 51 -2.99 22.77 11.24
CA GLY A 51 -3.48 23.69 10.22
C GLY A 51 -3.27 23.26 8.76
N GLN A 52 -2.76 22.06 8.51
CA GLN A 52 -2.66 21.50 7.16
C GLN A 52 -3.40 20.16 7.06
N ILE A 53 -3.68 19.71 5.83
CA ILE A 53 -4.36 18.44 5.59
C ILE A 53 -3.52 17.29 6.13
N ASP A 54 -4.17 16.41 6.91
CA ASP A 54 -3.57 15.16 7.37
C ASP A 54 -3.81 14.03 6.36
N TRP A 55 -2.86 13.84 5.45
CA TRP A 55 -2.89 12.77 4.46
C TRP A 55 -2.68 11.38 5.04
N GLU A 56 -2.19 11.31 6.27
CA GLU A 56 -1.85 10.06 6.96
C GLU A 56 -2.99 9.53 7.84
N HIS A 57 -4.10 10.25 7.89
CA HIS A 57 -5.29 9.84 8.63
C HIS A 57 -6.24 9.00 7.75
N PRO A 58 -6.83 7.90 8.27
CA PRO A 58 -7.75 7.06 7.48
C PRO A 58 -8.93 7.82 6.86
N ASP A 59 -9.44 8.85 7.54
CA ASP A 59 -10.55 9.67 7.04
C ASP A 59 -10.19 10.52 5.80
N SER A 60 -8.93 10.57 5.41
CA SER A 60 -8.50 11.18 4.14
C SER A 60 -8.69 10.26 2.93
N LEU A 61 -8.96 8.95 3.16
CA LEU A 61 -9.14 7.95 2.13
C LEU A 61 -10.60 7.55 1.98
N ASP A 62 -11.02 7.32 0.75
CA ASP A 62 -12.31 6.74 0.41
C ASP A 62 -12.18 5.21 0.26
N PHE A 63 -12.22 4.52 1.39
CA PHE A 63 -12.13 3.04 1.43
C PHE A 63 -13.28 2.36 0.71
N PHE A 64 -14.46 2.97 0.67
CA PHE A 64 -15.60 2.43 -0.04
C PHE A 64 -15.37 2.44 -1.55
N ALA A 65 -14.95 3.58 -2.09
CA ALA A 65 -14.62 3.69 -3.52
C ALA A 65 -13.44 2.76 -3.89
N PHE A 66 -12.43 2.65 -3.03
CA PHE A 66 -11.30 1.74 -3.25
C PHE A 66 -11.73 0.28 -3.29
N ARG A 67 -12.55 -0.15 -2.31
CA ARG A 67 -13.12 -1.49 -2.27
C ARG A 67 -13.96 -1.81 -3.52
N ASP A 68 -14.83 -0.90 -3.90
CA ASP A 68 -15.68 -1.08 -5.08
C ASP A 68 -14.86 -1.16 -6.37
N ALA A 69 -13.79 -0.36 -6.49
CA ALA A 69 -12.88 -0.46 -7.63
C ALA A 69 -12.20 -1.85 -7.69
N ILE A 70 -11.76 -2.40 -6.55
CA ILE A 70 -11.17 -3.75 -6.50
C ILE A 70 -12.17 -4.79 -7.02
N LEU A 71 -13.42 -4.76 -6.54
CA LEU A 71 -14.44 -5.71 -6.93
C LEU A 71 -14.85 -5.57 -8.41
N ASN A 72 -14.96 -4.36 -8.92
CA ASN A 72 -15.32 -4.10 -10.31
C ASN A 72 -14.27 -4.60 -11.31
N GLU A 73 -12.99 -4.59 -10.92
CA GLU A 73 -11.90 -5.06 -11.79
C GLU A 73 -11.69 -6.59 -11.69
N GLN A 74 -12.21 -7.25 -10.65
CA GLN A 74 -11.96 -8.67 -10.41
C GLN A 74 -12.51 -9.61 -11.50
N GLU A 75 -13.54 -9.20 -12.23
CA GLU A 75 -14.09 -9.98 -13.35
C GLU A 75 -13.36 -9.75 -14.68
N ARG A 76 -12.49 -8.73 -14.73
CA ARG A 76 -11.84 -8.25 -15.96
C ARG A 76 -10.37 -8.63 -16.07
N TYR A 77 -9.73 -8.92 -14.95
CA TYR A 77 -8.30 -9.19 -14.86
C TYR A 77 -8.02 -10.48 -14.10
N ASP A 78 -6.94 -11.16 -14.46
CA ASP A 78 -6.48 -12.38 -13.77
C ASP A 78 -5.92 -12.07 -12.39
N TYR A 79 -5.28 -10.90 -12.24
CA TYR A 79 -4.75 -10.41 -10.97
C TYR A 79 -5.12 -8.95 -10.75
N ILE A 80 -5.56 -8.64 -9.54
CA ILE A 80 -5.74 -7.27 -9.05
C ILE A 80 -4.73 -7.04 -7.93
N ILE A 81 -3.88 -6.05 -8.07
CA ILE A 81 -2.93 -5.64 -7.04
C ILE A 81 -3.44 -4.35 -6.42
N ALA A 82 -3.84 -4.41 -5.16
CA ALA A 82 -4.26 -3.28 -4.35
C ALA A 82 -3.11 -2.87 -3.43
N GLU A 83 -2.48 -1.73 -3.67
CA GLU A 83 -1.34 -1.28 -2.89
C GLU A 83 -1.59 0.08 -2.22
N GLY A 84 -1.03 0.27 -1.03
CA GLY A 84 -1.12 1.54 -0.33
C GLY A 84 -0.66 1.49 1.13
N LEU A 85 -0.69 2.66 1.77
CA LEU A 85 -0.26 2.83 3.17
C LEU A 85 -1.20 2.13 4.15
N MET A 86 -2.50 2.12 3.87
CA MET A 86 -3.54 1.68 4.80
C MET A 86 -4.45 0.58 4.22
N VAL A 87 -3.94 -0.22 3.29
CA VAL A 87 -4.73 -1.31 2.68
C VAL A 87 -5.18 -2.36 3.69
N TYR A 88 -4.50 -2.46 4.83
CA TYR A 88 -4.85 -3.35 5.95
C TYR A 88 -5.62 -2.65 7.07
N ASN A 89 -6.05 -1.39 6.87
CA ASN A 89 -6.76 -0.62 7.92
C ASN A 89 -8.23 -1.05 8.07
N GLN A 90 -8.92 -1.31 6.95
CA GLN A 90 -10.35 -1.59 6.96
C GLN A 90 -10.63 -3.07 6.67
N PRO A 91 -11.39 -3.78 7.55
CA PRO A 91 -11.75 -5.18 7.36
C PRO A 91 -12.43 -5.45 6.01
N ASP A 92 -13.33 -4.57 5.57
CA ASP A 92 -14.05 -4.70 4.31
C ASP A 92 -13.14 -4.65 3.07
N VAL A 93 -11.95 -4.08 3.19
CA VAL A 93 -10.94 -4.05 2.13
C VAL A 93 -10.03 -5.27 2.23
N TYR A 94 -9.37 -5.47 3.37
CA TYR A 94 -8.36 -6.53 3.46
C TYR A 94 -8.93 -7.96 3.47
N SER A 95 -10.23 -8.13 3.77
CA SER A 95 -10.89 -9.43 3.63
C SER A 95 -11.02 -9.89 2.18
N LEU A 96 -10.91 -8.98 1.22
CA LEU A 96 -10.89 -9.32 -0.21
C LEU A 96 -9.55 -9.94 -0.65
N PHE A 97 -8.46 -9.71 0.10
CA PHE A 97 -7.14 -10.13 -0.31
C PHE A 97 -6.91 -11.64 -0.11
N GLU A 98 -6.78 -12.37 -1.20
CA GLU A 98 -6.38 -13.78 -1.19
C GLU A 98 -4.90 -13.94 -0.84
N LYS A 99 -4.07 -13.00 -1.33
CA LYS A 99 -2.65 -12.91 -1.01
C LYS A 99 -2.33 -11.57 -0.35
N LYS A 100 -1.52 -11.61 0.68
CA LYS A 100 -1.22 -10.46 1.53
C LYS A 100 0.29 -10.30 1.63
N ILE A 101 0.81 -9.16 1.19
CA ILE A 101 2.24 -8.83 1.23
C ILE A 101 2.41 -7.59 2.08
N PHE A 102 3.39 -7.61 2.97
CA PHE A 102 3.73 -6.47 3.79
C PHE A 102 5.22 -6.17 3.70
N ILE A 103 5.57 -4.93 3.34
CA ILE A 103 6.96 -4.51 3.12
C ILE A 103 7.40 -3.64 4.27
N GLU A 104 8.48 -4.02 4.93
CA GLU A 104 9.08 -3.29 6.04
C GLU A 104 10.42 -2.68 5.63
N ILE A 105 10.70 -1.48 6.14
CA ILE A 105 12.00 -0.82 6.07
C ILE A 105 12.33 -0.20 7.42
N SER A 106 13.61 0.05 7.66
CA SER A 106 14.05 0.78 8.84
C SER A 106 13.66 2.26 8.75
N LYS A 107 13.62 2.93 9.90
CA LYS A 107 13.41 4.39 9.95
C LYS A 107 14.49 5.15 9.20
N ASP A 108 15.74 4.71 9.31
CA ASP A 108 16.86 5.33 8.60
C ASP A 108 16.70 5.23 7.08
N THR A 109 16.30 4.07 6.57
CA THR A 109 16.02 3.90 5.14
C THR A 109 14.82 4.75 4.70
N PHE A 110 13.75 4.82 5.51
CA PHE A 110 12.61 5.68 5.24
C PHE A 110 13.05 7.16 5.13
N LEU A 111 13.79 7.67 6.11
CA LEU A 111 14.27 9.05 6.14
C LEU A 111 15.17 9.34 4.94
N ASN A 112 16.12 8.47 4.63
CA ASN A 112 17.03 8.62 3.49
C ASN A 112 16.27 8.66 2.16
N ARG A 113 15.32 7.76 1.95
CA ARG A 113 14.49 7.73 0.74
C ARG A 113 13.56 8.93 0.64
N LYS A 114 13.04 9.42 1.77
CA LYS A 114 12.16 10.59 1.82
C LYS A 114 12.89 11.87 1.46
N THR A 115 14.13 12.05 1.92
CA THR A 115 14.97 13.22 1.56
C THR A 115 15.34 13.26 0.07
N LEU A 116 15.42 12.10 -0.60
CA LEU A 116 15.70 12.01 -2.02
C LEU A 116 14.44 12.18 -2.89
N ASP A 117 13.26 12.24 -2.29
CA ASP A 117 11.98 12.37 -3.01
C ASP A 117 11.67 13.84 -3.31
N ASN A 118 11.98 14.25 -4.53
CA ASN A 118 11.77 15.62 -4.98
C ASN A 118 10.29 16.07 -5.07
N ARG A 119 9.33 15.16 -4.98
CA ARG A 119 7.89 15.46 -5.00
C ARG A 119 7.42 16.19 -3.75
N TRP A 120 8.18 16.09 -2.64
CA TRP A 120 7.81 16.56 -1.32
C TRP A 120 8.88 17.46 -0.70
N GLN A 121 9.54 18.29 -1.53
CA GLN A 121 10.71 19.11 -1.11
C GLN A 121 10.47 20.07 0.05
N ASN A 122 9.22 20.34 0.41
CA ASN A 122 8.86 21.33 1.42
C ASN A 122 8.08 20.75 2.62
N GLU A 123 8.09 19.44 2.82
CA GLU A 123 7.46 18.86 4.00
C GLU A 123 8.28 19.22 5.25
N PRO A 124 7.65 19.81 6.29
CA PRO A 124 8.37 20.08 7.53
C PRO A 124 8.77 18.79 8.23
N ALA A 125 9.88 18.83 8.95
CA ALA A 125 10.44 17.65 9.63
C ALA A 125 9.42 16.95 10.55
N TRP A 126 8.55 17.73 11.22
CA TRP A 126 7.52 17.14 12.07
C TRP A 126 6.48 16.34 11.28
N TYR A 127 6.19 16.69 10.01
CA TYR A 127 5.26 15.95 9.19
C TYR A 127 5.88 14.64 8.69
N ILE A 128 7.17 14.65 8.36
CA ILE A 128 7.92 13.41 8.04
C ILE A 128 7.88 12.44 9.22
N GLU A 129 8.07 12.95 10.45
CA GLU A 129 7.93 12.13 11.66
C GLU A 129 6.49 11.65 11.85
N HIS A 130 5.49 12.49 11.53
CA HIS A 130 4.08 12.12 11.55
C HIS A 130 3.75 11.00 10.57
N ILE A 131 4.30 11.02 9.34
CA ILE A 131 4.15 9.92 8.37
C ILE A 131 4.65 8.60 8.97
N TRP A 132 5.84 8.61 9.56
CA TRP A 132 6.41 7.41 10.18
C TRP A 132 5.54 6.88 11.32
N ASN A 133 5.13 7.75 12.22
CA ASN A 133 4.33 7.36 13.39
C ASN A 133 2.92 6.91 13.01
N SER A 134 2.27 7.56 12.05
CA SER A 134 0.95 7.19 11.55
C SER A 134 0.92 5.80 10.93
N HIS A 135 2.02 5.38 10.30
CA HIS A 135 2.15 4.03 9.79
C HIS A 135 1.96 2.96 10.88
N PHE A 136 2.50 3.17 12.09
CA PHE A 136 2.35 2.23 13.19
C PHE A 136 0.95 2.22 13.79
N ILE A 137 0.20 3.32 13.64
CA ILE A 137 -1.18 3.43 14.14
C ILE A 137 -2.17 2.85 13.12
N TYR A 138 -2.02 3.18 11.83
CA TYR A 138 -3.04 2.96 10.81
C TYR A 138 -2.63 2.00 9.69
N GLY A 139 -1.33 1.83 9.44
CA GLY A 139 -0.81 1.13 8.26
C GLY A 139 -0.32 -0.30 8.51
N ARG A 140 -0.27 -0.74 9.75
CA ARG A 140 0.23 -2.09 10.11
C ARG A 140 -0.78 -3.18 9.77
N VAL A 141 -0.26 -4.38 9.52
CA VAL A 141 -1.08 -5.59 9.43
C VAL A 141 -1.78 -5.81 10.78
N PRO A 142 -3.10 -6.07 10.80
CA PRO A 142 -3.82 -6.37 12.04
C PRO A 142 -3.21 -7.52 12.82
N LYS A 143 -3.18 -7.38 14.14
CA LYS A 143 -2.65 -8.41 15.02
C LYS A 143 -3.42 -9.72 14.84
N GLY A 144 -2.69 -10.82 14.62
CA GLY A 144 -3.29 -12.14 14.43
C GLY A 144 -3.69 -12.46 12.99
N MET A 145 -3.52 -11.54 12.02
CA MET A 145 -3.72 -11.85 10.61
C MET A 145 -2.71 -12.90 10.16
N LYS A 146 -3.23 -13.97 9.53
CA LYS A 146 -2.43 -15.10 9.06
C LYS A 146 -2.13 -14.98 7.57
N ASN A 147 -1.17 -15.77 7.10
CA ASN A 147 -0.81 -15.89 5.69
C ASN A 147 -0.43 -14.53 5.07
N VAL A 148 0.45 -13.81 5.74
CA VAL A 148 1.04 -12.57 5.24
C VAL A 148 2.50 -12.83 4.91
N LEU A 149 2.90 -12.57 3.66
CA LEU A 149 4.30 -12.57 3.26
C LEU A 149 4.93 -11.24 3.71
N CYS A 150 5.71 -11.27 4.79
CA CYS A 150 6.49 -10.12 5.24
C CYS A 150 7.84 -10.09 4.51
N MET A 151 8.18 -8.95 3.95
CA MET A 151 9.39 -8.76 3.15
C MET A 151 10.14 -7.53 3.59
N SER A 152 11.48 -7.57 3.42
CA SER A 152 12.30 -6.37 3.56
C SER A 152 12.27 -5.56 2.26
N GLY A 153 11.99 -4.26 2.36
CA GLY A 153 12.14 -3.30 1.28
C GLY A 153 13.54 -2.67 1.21
N GLU A 154 14.48 -3.14 2.03
CA GLU A 154 15.88 -2.65 2.04
C GLU A 154 16.66 -3.10 0.81
N ASN A 155 16.29 -4.26 0.25
CA ASN A 155 16.98 -4.92 -0.84
C ASN A 155 16.03 -5.17 -2.03
N GLN A 156 16.59 -5.67 -3.13
CA GLN A 156 15.77 -6.09 -4.27
C GLN A 156 14.84 -7.26 -3.89
N PHE A 157 13.62 -7.20 -4.38
CA PHE A 157 12.67 -8.28 -4.20
C PHE A 157 13.06 -9.51 -5.02
N ILE A 158 12.99 -10.68 -4.39
CA ILE A 158 13.30 -11.96 -5.02
C ILE A 158 12.05 -12.49 -5.72
N ALA A 159 12.04 -12.42 -7.06
CA ALA A 159 10.92 -12.83 -7.90
C ALA A 159 10.38 -14.22 -7.56
N GLY A 160 11.26 -15.20 -7.37
CA GLY A 160 10.87 -16.59 -7.06
C GLY A 160 10.06 -16.70 -5.77
N ILE A 161 10.42 -15.98 -4.72
CA ILE A 161 9.70 -16.00 -3.44
C ILE A 161 8.29 -15.45 -3.63
N VAL A 162 8.17 -14.29 -4.29
CA VAL A 162 6.89 -13.62 -4.48
C VAL A 162 5.98 -14.40 -5.43
N LYS A 163 6.53 -14.90 -6.56
CA LYS A 163 5.77 -15.71 -7.52
C LYS A 163 5.23 -16.99 -6.89
N ASN A 164 6.07 -17.74 -6.18
CA ASN A 164 5.63 -18.94 -5.49
C ASN A 164 4.52 -18.64 -4.49
N TYR A 165 4.67 -17.62 -3.68
CA TYR A 165 3.64 -17.20 -2.72
C TYR A 165 2.31 -16.84 -3.41
N ILE A 166 2.35 -16.15 -4.54
CA ILE A 166 1.13 -15.75 -5.28
C ILE A 166 0.46 -16.98 -5.94
N LEU A 167 1.24 -17.95 -6.42
CA LEU A 167 0.73 -19.12 -7.14
C LEU A 167 0.21 -20.24 -6.23
N GLU A 168 0.69 -20.34 -5.01
CA GLU A 168 0.16 -21.24 -3.97
C GLU A 168 -1.31 -20.94 -3.64
#